data_4cbc5a58b8df614ca51651f40e7d921d
#
_entry.id   4cbc5a58b8df614ca51651f40e7d921d
#
_cell.length_a   1.000
_cell.length_b   1.000
_cell.length_c   1.000
_cell.angle_alpha   90.00
_cell.angle_beta   90.00
_cell.angle_gamma   90.00
#
_symmetry.space_group_name_H-M   'P 1'
#
loop_
_entity.id
_entity.type
_entity.pdbx_description
1 polymer ?
#
loop_
_entity_poly.entity_id
_entity_poly.type
_entity_poly.pdbx_seq_one_letter_code
_entity_poly.pdbx_strand_id
1 'polypeptide(L)'
;MEYVLVITIAIVAFSLVFDFINGFHDTANAIATAVSTRALTPRTAILLAAIMNFIGALTFTGVAGTITKDIVDPFKLQNGLVVVLAAIIAAIVWNLVTWLYGIPSSSSHALIGAIAGAAIAAQGFTVLHYQGFTKIIIVLIISPIIAFCVGFIMYTIVKIIFKNANLTRANRNFRFFQMFTAALQSFSHGTNDAQKSMGIITLALIVANLQDPSNVEPVLWVK
;
A
#
# COMPACT_ATOMS: atom_id res chain seq x y z
N MET A 1 4.98 4.72 31.63
CA MET A 1 3.68 4.78 30.91
C MET A 1 3.62 5.96 29.96
N GLU A 2 3.98 7.17 30.36
CA GLU A 2 3.96 8.37 29.50
C GLU A 2 4.86 8.24 28.24
N TYR A 3 6.09 7.73 28.37
CA TYR A 3 6.99 7.50 27.24
C TYR A 3 6.39 6.56 26.17
N VAL A 4 5.76 5.45 26.59
CA VAL A 4 5.10 4.50 25.66
C VAL A 4 3.99 5.19 24.91
N LEU A 5 3.14 5.96 25.60
CA LEU A 5 2.03 6.68 25.01
C LEU A 5 2.51 7.73 23.97
N VAL A 6 3.55 8.51 24.35
CA VAL A 6 4.10 9.54 23.46
C VAL A 6 4.65 8.93 22.16
N ILE A 7 5.42 7.83 22.25
CA ILE A 7 5.94 7.16 21.03
C ILE A 7 4.80 6.55 20.22
N THR A 8 3.82 5.93 20.85
CA THR A 8 2.67 5.36 20.13
C THR A 8 1.90 6.45 19.37
N ILE A 9 1.64 7.60 19.99
CA ILE A 9 1.00 8.74 19.33
C ILE A 9 1.87 9.23 18.17
N ALA A 10 3.20 9.32 18.35
CA ALA A 10 4.10 9.68 17.27
C ALA A 10 4.03 8.70 16.10
N ILE A 11 3.99 7.39 16.36
CA ILE A 11 3.85 6.37 15.30
C ILE A 11 2.53 6.55 14.56
N VAL A 12 1.42 6.79 15.27
CA VAL A 12 0.12 7.06 14.63
C VAL A 12 0.22 8.30 13.73
N ALA A 13 0.77 9.40 14.21
CA ALA A 13 0.93 10.62 13.44
C ALA A 13 1.80 10.41 12.19
N PHE A 14 2.95 9.73 12.33
CA PHE A 14 3.82 9.42 11.18
C PHE A 14 3.16 8.41 10.22
N SER A 15 2.35 7.48 10.71
CA SER A 15 1.60 6.56 9.84
C SER A 15 0.58 7.31 8.99
N LEU A 16 -0.10 8.32 9.52
CA LEU A 16 -0.98 9.19 8.75
C LEU A 16 -0.21 10.04 7.72
N VAL A 17 0.98 10.54 8.08
CA VAL A 17 1.87 11.23 7.14
C VAL A 17 2.33 10.30 6.03
N PHE A 18 2.70 9.06 6.36
CA PHE A 18 3.06 8.03 5.37
C PHE A 18 1.90 7.76 4.41
N ASP A 19 0.69 7.62 4.92
CA ASP A 19 -0.52 7.36 4.11
C ASP A 19 -0.84 8.54 3.18
N PHE A 20 -0.69 9.78 3.68
CA PHE A 20 -0.84 10.98 2.87
C PHE A 20 0.20 11.04 1.73
N ILE A 21 1.47 10.75 2.02
CA ILE A 21 2.55 10.69 1.02
C ILE A 21 2.26 9.60 -0.01
N ASN A 22 1.86 8.42 0.44
CA ASN A 22 1.48 7.31 -0.42
C ASN A 22 0.29 7.69 -1.33
N GLY A 23 -0.68 8.43 -0.81
CA GLY A 23 -1.83 8.92 -1.56
C GLY A 23 -1.44 9.77 -2.76
N PHE A 24 -0.58 10.78 -2.60
CA PHE A 24 -0.18 11.62 -3.74
C PHE A 24 0.86 10.93 -4.65
N HIS A 25 1.64 9.98 -4.13
CA HIS A 25 2.66 9.26 -4.88
C HIS A 25 2.04 8.18 -5.79
N ASP A 26 1.13 7.38 -5.26
CA ASP A 26 0.66 6.16 -5.91
C ASP A 26 -0.75 6.27 -6.53
N THR A 27 -1.65 7.08 -5.96
CA THR A 27 -3.04 7.19 -6.45
C THR A 27 -3.12 7.69 -7.90
N ALA A 28 -2.16 8.52 -8.33
CA ALA A 28 -2.08 8.99 -9.70
C ALA A 28 -2.06 7.83 -10.72
N ASN A 29 -1.44 6.71 -10.38
CA ASN A 29 -1.35 5.53 -11.25
C ASN A 29 -2.73 4.93 -11.57
N ALA A 30 -3.67 4.99 -10.63
CA ALA A 30 -5.03 4.44 -10.83
C ALA A 30 -5.87 5.25 -11.82
N ILE A 31 -5.60 6.56 -11.95
CA ILE A 31 -6.43 7.48 -12.77
C ILE A 31 -5.69 8.07 -13.97
N ALA A 32 -4.37 7.89 -14.07
CA ALA A 32 -3.53 8.50 -15.11
C ALA A 32 -4.04 8.20 -16.53
N THR A 33 -4.41 6.97 -16.81
CA THR A 33 -4.92 6.56 -18.13
C THR A 33 -6.27 7.21 -18.45
N ALA A 34 -7.18 7.31 -17.49
CA ALA A 34 -8.50 7.91 -17.68
C ALA A 34 -8.40 9.43 -17.90
N VAL A 35 -7.42 10.09 -17.27
CA VAL A 35 -7.16 11.51 -17.46
C VAL A 35 -6.44 11.77 -18.79
N SER A 36 -5.41 11.00 -19.13
CA SER A 36 -4.62 11.17 -20.37
C SER A 36 -5.46 10.94 -21.63
N THR A 37 -6.39 10.00 -21.60
CA THR A 37 -7.31 9.72 -22.70
C THR A 37 -8.54 10.67 -22.72
N ARG A 38 -8.62 11.60 -21.76
CA ARG A 38 -9.76 12.51 -21.57
C ARG A 38 -11.08 11.76 -21.34
N ALA A 39 -11.05 10.57 -20.75
CA ALA A 39 -12.24 9.88 -20.29
C ALA A 39 -12.84 10.57 -19.06
N LEU A 40 -11.98 11.08 -18.17
CA LEU A 40 -12.34 11.89 -17.02
C LEU A 40 -11.55 13.20 -17.01
N THR A 41 -12.16 14.27 -16.45
CA THR A 41 -11.40 15.47 -16.12
C THR A 41 -10.52 15.18 -14.88
N PRO A 42 -9.39 15.87 -14.69
CA PRO A 42 -8.52 15.64 -13.50
C PRO A 42 -9.29 15.75 -12.19
N ARG A 43 -10.16 16.76 -12.04
CA ARG A 43 -10.96 16.96 -10.82
C ARG A 43 -11.90 15.80 -10.55
N THR A 44 -12.62 15.33 -11.57
CA THR A 44 -13.57 14.22 -11.45
C THR A 44 -12.82 12.91 -11.15
N ALA A 45 -11.66 12.71 -11.78
CA ALA A 45 -10.83 11.52 -11.56
C ALA A 45 -10.29 11.46 -10.11
N ILE A 46 -9.82 12.60 -9.56
CA ILE A 46 -9.35 12.69 -8.18
C ILE A 46 -10.49 12.43 -7.20
N LEU A 47 -11.67 13.02 -7.41
CA LEU A 47 -12.82 12.79 -6.54
C LEU A 47 -13.27 11.32 -6.58
N LEU A 48 -13.34 10.73 -7.78
CA LEU A 48 -13.65 9.32 -7.96
C LEU A 48 -12.64 8.44 -7.21
N ALA A 49 -11.34 8.72 -7.39
CA ALA A 49 -10.28 7.99 -6.73
C ALA A 49 -10.39 8.11 -5.19
N ALA A 50 -10.60 9.31 -4.66
CA ALA A 50 -10.73 9.53 -3.23
C ALA A 50 -11.88 8.72 -2.62
N ILE A 51 -13.07 8.76 -3.25
CA ILE A 51 -14.25 8.02 -2.78
C ILE A 51 -13.99 6.51 -2.86
N MET A 52 -13.46 6.02 -3.98
CA MET A 52 -13.26 4.58 -4.17
C MET A 52 -12.14 4.02 -3.30
N ASN A 53 -11.05 4.79 -3.07
CA ASN A 53 -10.01 4.44 -2.11
C ASN A 53 -10.56 4.35 -0.68
N PHE A 54 -11.37 5.32 -0.27
CA PHE A 54 -12.01 5.33 1.06
C PHE A 54 -12.90 4.10 1.27
N ILE A 55 -13.77 3.79 0.29
CA ILE A 55 -14.62 2.59 0.35
C ILE A 55 -13.75 1.32 0.39
N GLY A 56 -12.69 1.27 -0.42
CA GLY A 56 -11.74 0.16 -0.44
C GLY A 56 -11.07 -0.05 0.92
N ALA A 57 -10.61 1.02 1.56
CA ALA A 57 -9.95 0.99 2.85
C ALA A 57 -10.81 0.35 3.95
N LEU A 58 -12.13 0.57 3.91
CA LEU A 58 -13.06 0.03 4.90
C LEU A 58 -13.46 -1.44 4.66
N THR A 59 -13.14 -2.00 3.50
CA THR A 59 -13.71 -3.29 3.08
C THR A 59 -12.91 -4.51 3.56
N PHE A 60 -11.57 -4.42 3.56
CA PHE A 60 -10.67 -5.54 3.87
C PHE A 60 -9.58 -5.14 4.86
N THR A 61 -9.00 -6.14 5.56
CA THR A 61 -7.94 -5.96 6.57
C THR A 61 -6.78 -6.93 6.45
N GLY A 62 -6.77 -7.78 5.42
CA GLY A 62 -5.79 -8.88 5.29
C GLY A 62 -4.33 -8.43 5.16
N VAL A 63 -4.07 -7.30 4.46
CA VAL A 63 -2.71 -6.76 4.31
C VAL A 63 -2.18 -6.20 5.63
N ALA A 64 -3.05 -5.57 6.44
CA ALA A 64 -2.67 -5.08 7.77
C ALA A 64 -2.18 -6.22 8.67
N GLY A 65 -2.89 -7.35 8.68
CA GLY A 65 -2.46 -8.56 9.40
C GLY A 65 -1.11 -9.10 8.96
N THR A 66 -0.84 -9.09 7.65
CA THR A 66 0.45 -9.51 7.09
C THR A 66 1.60 -8.61 7.57
N ILE A 67 1.41 -7.29 7.55
CA ILE A 67 2.42 -6.34 8.02
C ILE A 67 2.70 -6.54 9.51
N THR A 68 1.66 -6.75 10.28
CA THR A 68 1.74 -6.90 11.74
C THR A 68 2.45 -8.21 12.15
N LYS A 69 2.25 -9.31 11.41
CA LYS A 69 2.64 -10.66 11.85
C LYS A 69 3.77 -11.28 11.04
N ASP A 70 3.78 -11.07 9.72
CA ASP A 70 4.60 -11.89 8.82
C ASP A 70 6.00 -11.33 8.55
N ILE A 71 6.29 -10.09 8.94
CA ILE A 71 7.59 -9.44 8.70
C ILE A 71 8.53 -9.65 9.89
N VAL A 72 8.07 -9.29 11.07
CA VAL A 72 8.84 -9.29 12.31
C VAL A 72 8.02 -9.94 13.41
N ASP A 73 8.68 -10.68 14.30
CA ASP A 73 8.04 -11.23 15.49
C ASP A 73 7.92 -10.13 16.56
N PRO A 74 6.69 -9.62 16.85
CA PRO A 74 6.52 -8.52 17.79
C PRO A 74 7.02 -8.83 19.20
N PHE A 75 7.00 -10.11 19.61
CA PHE A 75 7.44 -10.55 20.93
C PHE A 75 8.95 -10.54 21.11
N LYS A 76 9.70 -10.57 20.01
CA LYS A 76 11.16 -10.52 20.05
C LYS A 76 11.72 -9.12 19.97
N LEU A 77 10.90 -8.11 19.71
CA LEU A 77 11.35 -6.72 19.56
C LEU A 77 11.68 -6.07 20.90
N GLN A 78 12.97 -6.03 21.24
CA GLN A 78 13.46 -5.13 22.30
C GLN A 78 13.35 -3.69 21.81
N ASN A 79 12.80 -2.78 22.65
CA ASN A 79 12.51 -1.41 22.23
C ASN A 79 11.65 -1.30 20.97
N GLY A 80 10.69 -2.23 20.79
CA GLY A 80 9.93 -2.41 19.56
C GLY A 80 9.24 -1.13 19.05
N LEU A 81 8.76 -0.26 19.96
CA LEU A 81 8.18 1.03 19.56
C LEU A 81 9.19 1.95 18.84
N VAL A 82 10.44 1.96 19.30
CA VAL A 82 11.51 2.75 18.65
C VAL A 82 11.82 2.15 17.27
N VAL A 83 11.83 0.83 17.15
CA VAL A 83 12.03 0.14 15.87
C VAL A 83 10.92 0.47 14.88
N VAL A 84 9.65 0.42 15.32
CA VAL A 84 8.50 0.76 14.47
C VAL A 84 8.53 2.23 14.06
N LEU A 85 8.87 3.14 14.99
CA LEU A 85 9.00 4.57 14.68
C LEU A 85 10.15 4.81 13.67
N ALA A 86 11.30 4.18 13.85
CA ALA A 86 12.41 4.28 12.90
C ALA A 86 12.02 3.74 11.51
N ALA A 87 11.29 2.64 11.47
CA ALA A 87 10.83 2.04 10.22
C ALA A 87 9.89 2.98 9.45
N ILE A 88 8.89 3.57 10.12
CA ILE A 88 7.95 4.45 9.42
C ILE A 88 8.63 5.74 8.93
N ILE A 89 9.55 6.32 9.71
CA ILE A 89 10.34 7.47 9.29
C ILE A 89 11.22 7.11 8.08
N ALA A 90 11.90 5.96 8.10
CA ALA A 90 12.72 5.50 6.98
C ALA A 90 11.88 5.30 5.70
N ALA A 91 10.68 4.73 5.80
CA ALA A 91 9.77 4.54 4.68
C ALA A 91 9.30 5.90 4.11
N ILE A 92 8.97 6.87 4.96
CA ILE A 92 8.61 8.24 4.56
C ILE A 92 9.76 8.89 3.81
N VAL A 93 10.96 8.87 4.38
CA VAL A 93 12.16 9.47 3.77
C VAL A 93 12.43 8.84 2.41
N TRP A 94 12.37 7.51 2.31
CA TRP A 94 12.57 6.81 1.04
C TRP A 94 11.53 7.22 -0.02
N ASN A 95 10.25 7.26 0.34
CA ASN A 95 9.20 7.67 -0.57
C ASN A 95 9.38 9.12 -1.04
N LEU A 96 9.76 10.05 -0.16
CA LEU A 96 10.02 11.43 -0.51
C LEU A 96 11.25 11.58 -1.41
N VAL A 97 12.33 10.86 -1.12
CA VAL A 97 13.56 10.87 -1.94
C VAL A 97 13.26 10.35 -3.34
N THR A 98 12.62 9.20 -3.45
CA THR A 98 12.29 8.62 -4.76
C THR A 98 11.31 9.50 -5.55
N TRP A 99 10.36 10.14 -4.87
CA TRP A 99 9.45 11.10 -5.49
C TRP A 99 10.18 12.33 -6.02
N LEU A 100 11.07 12.95 -5.23
CA LEU A 100 11.86 14.13 -5.62
C LEU A 100 12.74 13.87 -6.84
N TYR A 101 13.32 12.67 -6.93
CA TYR A 101 14.18 12.30 -8.06
C TYR A 101 13.43 11.66 -9.23
N GLY A 102 12.10 11.53 -9.14
CA GLY A 102 11.28 10.88 -10.17
C GLY A 102 11.63 9.41 -10.39
N ILE A 103 12.15 8.72 -9.37
CA ILE A 103 12.51 7.31 -9.44
C ILE A 103 11.26 6.47 -9.17
N PRO A 104 10.86 5.58 -10.09
CA PRO A 104 9.75 4.67 -9.83
C PRO A 104 10.02 3.83 -8.58
N SER A 105 9.14 3.91 -7.60
CA SER A 105 9.28 3.21 -6.33
C SER A 105 7.94 2.58 -5.92
N SER A 106 8.01 1.57 -5.07
CA SER A 106 6.85 0.94 -4.44
C SER A 106 6.85 1.25 -2.96
N SER A 107 5.79 1.90 -2.49
CA SER A 107 5.60 2.19 -1.06
C SER A 107 5.53 0.91 -0.21
N SER A 108 5.04 -0.21 -0.78
CA SER A 108 5.06 -1.52 -0.11
C SER A 108 6.48 -2.04 0.09
N HIS A 109 7.33 -1.98 -0.95
CA HIS A 109 8.74 -2.37 -0.85
C HIS A 109 9.49 -1.48 0.15
N ALA A 110 9.25 -0.16 0.09
CA ALA A 110 9.84 0.80 1.03
C ALA A 110 9.48 0.46 2.48
N LEU A 111 8.20 0.20 2.75
CA LEU A 111 7.72 -0.10 4.09
C LEU A 111 8.25 -1.43 4.63
N ILE A 112 8.16 -2.50 3.84
CA ILE A 112 8.63 -3.85 4.22
C ILE A 112 10.13 -3.82 4.45
N GLY A 113 10.88 -3.17 3.55
CA GLY A 113 12.32 -2.98 3.68
C GLY A 113 12.71 -2.16 4.91
N ALA A 114 11.94 -1.09 5.22
CA ALA A 114 12.16 -0.25 6.38
C ALA A 114 11.91 -1.00 7.70
N ILE A 115 10.82 -1.77 7.81
CA ILE A 115 10.51 -2.59 8.99
C ILE A 115 11.60 -3.65 9.20
N ALA A 116 11.93 -4.39 8.13
CA ALA A 116 12.95 -5.43 8.21
C ALA A 116 14.33 -4.83 8.55
N GLY A 117 14.72 -3.73 7.90
CA GLY A 117 16.00 -3.05 8.12
C GLY A 117 16.12 -2.49 9.53
N ALA A 118 15.09 -1.82 10.05
CA ALA A 118 15.07 -1.29 11.41
C ALA A 118 15.16 -2.43 12.46
N ALA A 119 14.44 -3.52 12.23
CA ALA A 119 14.47 -4.68 13.13
C ALA A 119 15.83 -5.40 13.11
N ILE A 120 16.43 -5.59 11.93
CA ILE A 120 17.77 -6.18 11.79
C ILE A 120 18.82 -5.30 12.46
N ALA A 121 18.75 -3.98 12.30
CA ALA A 121 19.69 -3.05 12.93
C ALA A 121 19.59 -3.07 14.46
N ALA A 122 18.40 -3.30 15.01
CA ALA A 122 18.17 -3.35 16.45
C ALA A 122 18.62 -4.68 17.07
N GLN A 123 18.41 -5.83 16.40
CA GLN A 123 18.55 -7.15 17.04
C GLN A 123 19.14 -8.25 16.13
N GLY A 124 19.62 -7.87 14.93
CA GLY A 124 20.16 -8.82 13.96
C GLY A 124 19.07 -9.62 13.23
N PHE A 125 19.51 -10.54 12.39
CA PHE A 125 18.63 -11.28 11.47
C PHE A 125 17.63 -12.24 12.15
N THR A 126 17.87 -12.62 13.41
CA THR A 126 17.05 -13.62 14.12
C THR A 126 15.65 -13.11 14.47
N VAL A 127 15.41 -11.80 14.39
CA VAL A 127 14.11 -11.17 14.69
C VAL A 127 13.12 -11.32 13.53
N LEU A 128 13.61 -11.60 12.32
CA LEU A 128 12.75 -11.77 11.16
C LEU A 128 11.94 -13.06 11.23
N HIS A 129 10.67 -12.97 10.85
CA HIS A 129 9.82 -14.11 10.65
C HIS A 129 10.09 -14.72 9.26
N TYR A 130 11.10 -15.58 9.17
CA TYR A 130 11.64 -16.08 7.88
C TYR A 130 10.60 -16.61 6.91
N GLN A 131 9.62 -17.39 7.37
CA GLN A 131 8.59 -17.95 6.50
C GLN A 131 7.69 -16.87 5.90
N GLY A 132 7.22 -15.94 6.73
CA GLY A 132 6.40 -14.82 6.28
C GLY A 132 7.19 -13.88 5.38
N PHE A 133 8.39 -13.49 5.79
CA PHE A 133 9.26 -12.59 5.02
C PHE A 133 9.62 -13.18 3.65
N THR A 134 10.01 -14.47 3.58
CA THR A 134 10.30 -15.14 2.31
C THR A 134 9.08 -15.19 1.40
N LYS A 135 7.89 -15.49 1.94
CA LYS A 135 6.63 -15.45 1.19
C LYS A 135 6.37 -14.08 0.59
N ILE A 136 6.56 -13.01 1.36
CA ILE A 136 6.39 -11.63 0.90
C ILE A 136 7.36 -11.33 -0.25
N ILE A 137 8.64 -11.64 -0.11
CA ILE A 137 9.66 -11.43 -1.15
C ILE A 137 9.30 -12.18 -2.45
N ILE A 138 8.89 -13.44 -2.34
CA ILE A 138 8.46 -14.23 -3.50
C ILE A 138 7.28 -13.55 -4.21
N VAL A 139 6.27 -13.12 -3.46
CA VAL A 139 5.09 -12.43 -4.02
C VAL A 139 5.50 -11.13 -4.70
N LEU A 140 6.40 -10.33 -4.10
CA LEU A 140 6.88 -9.07 -4.67
C LEU A 140 7.63 -9.27 -6.01
N ILE A 141 8.36 -10.38 -6.16
CA ILE A 141 9.07 -10.71 -7.40
C ILE A 141 8.12 -11.27 -8.46
N ILE A 142 7.18 -12.13 -8.06
CA ILE A 142 6.28 -12.82 -8.99
C ILE A 142 5.16 -11.87 -9.49
N SER A 143 4.67 -10.96 -8.65
CA SER A 143 3.53 -10.10 -9.00
C SER A 143 3.75 -9.25 -10.27
N PRO A 144 4.91 -8.61 -10.51
CA PRO A 144 5.15 -7.87 -11.75
C PRO A 144 5.14 -8.78 -12.99
N ILE A 145 5.64 -10.01 -12.86
CA ILE A 145 5.69 -10.99 -13.96
C ILE A 145 4.27 -11.40 -14.33
N ILE A 146 3.44 -11.74 -13.33
CA ILE A 146 2.03 -12.09 -13.55
C ILE A 146 1.29 -10.89 -14.16
N ALA A 147 1.48 -9.69 -13.62
CA ALA A 147 0.84 -8.48 -14.13
C ALA A 147 1.21 -8.21 -15.59
N PHE A 148 2.49 -8.39 -15.96
CA PHE A 148 2.95 -8.27 -17.34
C PHE A 148 2.28 -9.30 -18.25
N CYS A 149 2.25 -10.58 -17.87
CA CYS A 149 1.63 -11.63 -18.65
C CYS A 149 0.12 -11.38 -18.87
N VAL A 150 -0.60 -11.04 -17.79
CA VAL A 150 -2.03 -10.74 -17.85
C VAL A 150 -2.27 -9.51 -18.72
N GLY A 151 -1.50 -8.44 -18.55
CA GLY A 151 -1.62 -7.23 -19.36
C GLY A 151 -1.37 -7.49 -20.83
N PHE A 152 -0.34 -8.28 -21.16
CA PHE A 152 -0.04 -8.69 -22.54
C PHE A 152 -1.16 -9.50 -23.17
N ILE A 153 -1.71 -10.46 -22.43
CA ILE A 153 -2.85 -11.28 -22.90
C ILE A 153 -4.07 -10.39 -23.13
N MET A 154 -4.43 -9.53 -22.18
CA MET A 154 -5.58 -8.63 -22.30
C MET A 154 -5.41 -7.65 -23.47
N TYR A 155 -4.23 -7.05 -23.62
CA TYR A 155 -3.93 -6.20 -24.78
C TYR A 155 -4.12 -6.94 -26.10
N THR A 156 -3.63 -8.17 -26.19
CA THR A 156 -3.73 -9.00 -27.40
C THR A 156 -5.18 -9.34 -27.71
N ILE A 157 -5.97 -9.73 -26.71
CA ILE A 157 -7.40 -10.02 -26.85
C ILE A 157 -8.15 -8.78 -27.39
N VAL A 158 -7.96 -7.63 -26.75
CA VAL A 158 -8.59 -6.37 -27.17
C VAL A 158 -8.19 -6.01 -28.59
N LYS A 159 -6.90 -6.11 -28.94
CA LYS A 159 -6.39 -5.85 -30.29
C LYS A 159 -7.04 -6.74 -31.34
N ILE A 160 -7.22 -8.02 -31.06
CA ILE A 160 -7.86 -8.97 -31.99
C ILE A 160 -9.34 -8.66 -32.16
N ILE A 161 -10.07 -8.47 -31.07
CA ILE A 161 -11.53 -8.22 -31.08
C ILE A 161 -11.85 -6.92 -31.82
N PHE A 162 -11.08 -5.86 -31.58
CA PHE A 162 -11.36 -4.53 -32.13
C PHE A 162 -10.56 -4.18 -33.39
N LYS A 163 -9.87 -5.14 -34.01
CA LYS A 163 -9.06 -4.94 -35.21
C LYS A 163 -9.80 -4.22 -36.34
N ASN A 164 -11.06 -4.53 -36.54
CA ASN A 164 -11.91 -3.98 -37.63
C ASN A 164 -12.99 -3.02 -37.11
N ALA A 165 -12.87 -2.57 -35.84
CA ALA A 165 -13.87 -1.69 -35.26
C ALA A 165 -13.76 -0.25 -35.79
N ASN A 166 -14.90 0.44 -35.88
CA ASN A 166 -14.92 1.87 -36.18
C ASN A 166 -14.28 2.63 -35.03
N LEU A 167 -13.15 3.30 -35.32
CA LEU A 167 -12.32 4.00 -34.32
C LEU A 167 -13.11 5.00 -33.47
N THR A 168 -14.02 5.76 -34.07
CA THR A 168 -14.80 6.77 -33.35
C THR A 168 -15.75 6.15 -32.32
N ARG A 169 -16.46 5.08 -32.71
CA ARG A 169 -17.34 4.34 -31.80
C ARG A 169 -16.55 3.60 -30.73
N ALA A 170 -15.45 2.95 -31.12
CA ALA A 170 -14.57 2.25 -30.21
C ALA A 170 -14.01 3.19 -29.15
N ASN A 171 -13.45 4.35 -29.53
CA ASN A 171 -12.90 5.33 -28.60
C ASN A 171 -13.95 5.85 -27.61
N ARG A 172 -15.20 6.12 -28.05
CA ARG A 172 -16.26 6.53 -27.16
C ARG A 172 -16.61 5.48 -26.12
N ASN A 173 -16.71 4.22 -26.55
CA ASN A 173 -17.03 3.11 -25.66
C ASN A 173 -15.87 2.85 -24.69
N PHE A 174 -14.61 2.86 -25.16
CA PHE A 174 -13.43 2.68 -24.30
C PHE A 174 -13.31 3.78 -23.25
N ARG A 175 -13.64 5.04 -23.55
CA ARG A 175 -13.68 6.10 -22.54
C ARG A 175 -14.68 5.80 -21.43
N PHE A 176 -15.86 5.28 -21.77
CA PHE A 176 -16.84 4.87 -20.78
C PHE A 176 -16.32 3.72 -19.90
N PHE A 177 -15.76 2.68 -20.51
CA PHE A 177 -15.17 1.58 -19.76
C PHE A 177 -13.96 2.00 -18.90
N GLN A 178 -13.18 2.97 -19.36
CA GLN A 178 -12.08 3.52 -18.58
C GLN A 178 -12.53 4.23 -17.30
N MET A 179 -13.68 4.89 -17.29
CA MET A 179 -14.23 5.44 -16.04
C MET A 179 -14.52 4.34 -15.02
N PHE A 180 -15.11 3.26 -15.47
CA PHE A 180 -15.42 2.11 -14.62
C PHE A 180 -14.14 1.39 -14.13
N THR A 181 -13.19 1.14 -15.03
CA THR A 181 -11.93 0.51 -14.64
C THR A 181 -11.09 1.40 -13.73
N ALA A 182 -11.10 2.72 -13.90
CA ALA A 182 -10.47 3.66 -12.98
C ALA A 182 -11.09 3.60 -11.58
N ALA A 183 -12.43 3.49 -11.48
CA ALA A 183 -13.11 3.30 -10.21
C ALA A 183 -12.70 1.98 -9.53
N LEU A 184 -12.71 0.87 -10.27
CA LEU A 184 -12.30 -0.44 -9.74
C LEU A 184 -10.82 -0.44 -9.31
N GLN A 185 -9.95 0.19 -10.10
CA GLN A 185 -8.52 0.27 -9.78
C GLN A 185 -8.29 1.13 -8.53
N SER A 186 -9.00 2.25 -8.40
CA SER A 186 -8.93 3.09 -7.20
C SER A 186 -9.48 2.37 -5.97
N PHE A 187 -10.55 1.60 -6.10
CA PHE A 187 -11.07 0.74 -5.05
C PHE A 187 -10.03 -0.31 -4.63
N SER A 188 -9.47 -1.04 -5.60
CA SER A 188 -8.43 -2.04 -5.34
C SER A 188 -7.17 -1.43 -4.72
N HIS A 189 -6.79 -0.22 -5.11
CA HIS A 189 -5.70 0.53 -4.50
C HIS A 189 -6.00 0.80 -3.01
N GLY A 190 -7.18 1.33 -2.69
CA GLY A 190 -7.59 1.58 -1.31
C GLY A 190 -7.64 0.33 -0.43
N THR A 191 -8.06 -0.82 -1.01
CA THR A 191 -8.05 -2.10 -0.27
C THR A 191 -6.66 -2.59 0.14
N ASN A 192 -5.60 -2.08 -0.48
CA ASN A 192 -4.23 -2.47 -0.18
C ASN A 192 -3.48 -1.38 0.60
N ASP A 193 -3.58 -0.15 0.15
CA ASP A 193 -2.67 0.91 0.59
C ASP A 193 -3.01 1.47 1.96
N ALA A 194 -4.26 1.74 2.26
CA ALA A 194 -4.66 2.16 3.60
C ALA A 194 -4.33 1.11 4.68
N GLN A 195 -4.34 -0.17 4.32
CA GLN A 195 -4.00 -1.23 5.24
C GLN A 195 -2.53 -1.25 5.67
N LYS A 196 -1.62 -0.59 4.96
CA LYS A 196 -0.22 -0.46 5.37
C LYS A 196 -0.10 0.36 6.65
N SER A 197 -0.74 1.52 6.69
CA SER A 197 -0.80 2.37 7.88
C SER A 197 -1.54 1.69 9.03
N MET A 198 -2.67 1.04 8.74
CA MET A 198 -3.40 0.24 9.73
C MET A 198 -2.52 -0.85 10.34
N GLY A 199 -1.73 -1.56 9.53
CA GLY A 199 -0.83 -2.62 9.99
C GLY A 199 0.28 -2.11 10.91
N ILE A 200 0.87 -0.95 10.57
CA ILE A 200 1.91 -0.33 11.42
C ILE A 200 1.33 0.13 12.74
N ILE A 201 0.17 0.80 12.72
CA ILE A 201 -0.50 1.26 13.94
C ILE A 201 -0.84 0.05 14.81
N THR A 202 -1.39 -1.03 14.23
CA THR A 202 -1.69 -2.27 14.94
C THR A 202 -0.44 -2.89 15.56
N LEU A 203 0.66 -2.97 14.80
CA LEU A 203 1.94 -3.45 15.31
C LEU A 203 2.43 -2.61 16.50
N ALA A 204 2.33 -1.28 16.40
CA ALA A 204 2.71 -0.39 17.49
C ALA A 204 1.83 -0.59 18.74
N LEU A 205 0.53 -0.78 18.57
CA LEU A 205 -0.41 -1.05 19.68
C LEU A 205 -0.09 -2.38 20.37
N ILE A 206 0.25 -3.43 19.62
CA ILE A 206 0.65 -4.73 20.18
C ILE A 206 1.97 -4.59 20.96
N VAL A 207 2.97 -3.95 20.37
CA VAL A 207 4.28 -3.72 21.03
C VAL A 207 4.15 -2.84 22.27
N ALA A 208 3.19 -1.91 22.28
CA ALA A 208 2.87 -1.07 23.44
C ALA A 208 2.05 -1.79 24.53
N ASN A 209 1.63 -3.04 24.30
CA ASN A 209 0.68 -3.79 25.14
C ASN A 209 -0.68 -3.09 25.28
N LEU A 210 -1.11 -2.33 24.26
CA LEU A 210 -2.41 -1.68 24.17
C LEU A 210 -3.44 -2.48 23.36
N GLN A 211 -2.98 -3.53 22.67
CA GLN A 211 -3.80 -4.49 21.93
C GLN A 211 -3.28 -5.90 22.18
N ASP A 212 -4.21 -6.88 22.28
CA ASP A 212 -3.87 -8.29 22.46
C ASP A 212 -3.06 -8.80 21.25
N PRO A 213 -1.86 -9.38 21.48
CA PRO A 213 -1.02 -9.94 20.42
C PRO A 213 -1.66 -11.08 19.63
N SER A 214 -2.65 -11.77 20.18
CA SER A 214 -3.40 -12.80 19.46
C SER A 214 -4.34 -12.20 18.40
N ASN A 215 -4.75 -10.93 18.56
CA ASN A 215 -5.58 -10.20 17.63
C ASN A 215 -4.74 -9.25 16.77
N VAL A 216 -4.32 -9.71 15.61
CA VAL A 216 -3.52 -8.93 14.64
C VAL A 216 -4.37 -8.07 13.70
N GLU A 217 -5.70 -8.08 13.86
CA GLU A 217 -6.58 -7.22 13.08
C GLU A 217 -6.62 -5.80 13.65
N PRO A 218 -6.68 -4.78 12.78
CA PRO A 218 -6.85 -3.40 13.22
C PRO A 218 -8.14 -3.23 14.03
N VAL A 219 -8.04 -2.58 15.19
CA VAL A 219 -9.22 -2.20 15.99
C VAL A 219 -10.06 -1.16 15.24
N LEU A 220 -11.34 -1.03 15.60
CA LEU A 220 -12.31 -0.24 14.83
C LEU A 220 -11.88 1.22 14.57
N TRP A 221 -11.24 1.87 15.53
CA TRP A 221 -10.80 3.26 15.37
C TRP A 221 -9.55 3.41 14.49
N VAL A 222 -8.83 2.31 14.20
CA VAL A 222 -7.68 2.29 13.28
C VAL A 222 -8.16 2.12 11.83
N LYS A 223 -9.33 1.52 11.63
CA LYS A 223 -9.99 1.38 10.32
C LYS A 223 -10.60 2.69 9.86
#